data_6d3052dfd09a2906785910ca3ded51b5
#
_entry.id   6d3052dfd09a2906785910ca3ded51b5
#
_cell.length_a   1.000
_cell.length_b   1.000
_cell.length_c   1.000
_cell.angle_alpha   90.00
_cell.angle_beta   90.00
_cell.angle_gamma   90.00
#
_symmetry.space_group_name_H-M   'P 1'
#
loop_
_entity.id
_entity.type
_entity.pdbx_description
1 polymer ?
#
loop_
_entity_poly.entity_id
_entity_poly.type
_entity_poly.pdbx_seq_one_letter_code
_entity_poly.pdbx_strand_id
1 'polypeptide(L)'
;VIALPPQEVERLEGMDSTNPNYVQYQWNSAGMTFENWQVSHFRILGNDKYVPYGTSILEPARRIWRQLTLMEDAMMAYRVIRSSERRVFKIDVGAIPPQDVEQYMQKVMSQMKRHQIVDADTGRVDLRYNPMSIDEDYFIPVRGQSATDIITLAGGKYTGDIADVKDLLDKLFSALQVPPSYLARSTDGGEDDKGTLAIKAIRFARTVQRLQRSITTELEKIGIIHLYTMGYRDTDLVSFKLALNNPSRIAELQELEHWKTKFDIAGSATE
;
A
#
# COMPACT_ATOMS: atom_id res chain seq x y z
N VAL A 1 21.93 -22.50 13.58
CA VAL A 1 21.40 -21.13 13.44
C VAL A 1 19.98 -21.13 13.98
N ILE A 2 19.69 -20.21 14.91
CA ILE A 2 18.37 -20.06 15.54
C ILE A 2 17.86 -18.67 15.24
N ALA A 3 16.59 -18.54 14.86
CA ALA A 3 15.96 -17.24 14.68
C ALA A 3 15.57 -16.68 16.06
N LEU A 4 16.04 -15.49 16.37
CA LEU A 4 15.67 -14.77 17.58
C LEU A 4 14.52 -13.80 17.29
N PRO A 5 13.53 -13.68 18.19
CA PRO A 5 12.44 -12.72 18.02
C PRO A 5 12.98 -11.29 18.16
N PRO A 6 12.85 -10.44 17.14
CA PRO A 6 13.48 -9.11 17.15
C PRO A 6 12.88 -8.15 18.22
N GLN A 7 11.72 -8.48 18.76
CA GLN A 7 11.06 -7.70 19.82
C GLN A 7 11.68 -7.94 21.21
N GLU A 8 12.38 -9.04 21.39
CA GLU A 8 12.97 -9.46 22.66
C GLU A 8 14.48 -9.27 22.70
N VAL A 9 15.08 -8.91 21.56
CA VAL A 9 16.51 -8.73 21.45
C VAL A 9 16.83 -7.25 21.38
N GLU A 10 17.64 -6.81 22.34
CA GLU A 10 18.15 -5.44 22.40
C GLU A 10 19.60 -5.39 21.95
N ARG A 11 19.92 -4.40 21.12
CA ARG A 11 21.29 -4.13 20.69
C ARG A 11 21.88 -3.05 21.57
N LEU A 12 22.92 -3.40 22.29
CA LEU A 12 23.66 -2.51 23.20
C LEU A 12 24.91 -2.00 22.51
N GLU A 13 25.05 -0.68 22.41
CA GLU A 13 26.23 -0.01 21.85
C GLU A 13 26.90 0.87 22.92
N GLY A 14 28.22 1.03 22.83
CA GLY A 14 28.97 1.92 23.73
C GLY A 14 29.10 1.41 25.16
N MET A 15 28.92 0.11 25.40
CA MET A 15 29.09 -0.48 26.73
C MET A 15 30.58 -0.56 27.17
N ASP A 16 31.48 -0.58 26.22
CA ASP A 16 32.91 -0.58 26.48
C ASP A 16 33.53 0.81 26.20
N SER A 17 34.04 1.46 27.23
CA SER A 17 34.69 2.77 27.09
C SER A 17 36.00 2.72 26.31
N THR A 18 36.60 1.54 26.18
CA THR A 18 37.87 1.33 25.47
C THR A 18 37.65 1.11 23.97
N ASN A 19 36.50 0.55 23.60
CA ASN A 19 36.17 0.27 22.22
C ASN A 19 34.75 0.81 21.88
N PRO A 20 34.66 2.02 21.31
CA PRO A 20 33.35 2.63 20.99
C PRO A 20 32.52 1.86 19.94
N ASN A 21 33.19 0.95 19.21
CA ASN A 21 32.51 0.10 18.21
C ASN A 21 32.06 -1.24 18.78
N TYR A 22 32.21 -1.43 20.08
CA TYR A 22 31.80 -2.68 20.73
C TYR A 22 30.28 -2.77 20.79
N VAL A 23 29.73 -3.87 20.30
CA VAL A 23 28.30 -4.15 20.21
C VAL A 23 27.99 -5.50 20.82
N GLN A 24 27.01 -5.53 21.70
CA GLN A 24 26.44 -6.72 22.27
C GLN A 24 24.96 -6.81 21.95
N TYR A 25 24.42 -8.03 21.98
CA TYR A 25 23.00 -8.29 21.86
C TYR A 25 22.52 -8.99 23.13
N GLN A 26 21.47 -8.44 23.73
CA GLN A 26 20.85 -9.02 24.91
C GLN A 26 19.47 -9.58 24.54
N TRP A 27 19.27 -10.85 24.81
CA TRP A 27 17.95 -11.47 24.69
C TRP A 27 17.25 -11.42 26.04
N ASN A 28 16.30 -10.49 26.17
CA ASN A 28 15.67 -10.17 27.45
C ASN A 28 14.88 -11.32 28.06
N SER A 29 14.16 -12.13 27.26
CA SER A 29 13.39 -13.27 27.76
C SER A 29 14.24 -14.38 28.35
N ALA A 30 15.44 -14.60 27.78
CA ALA A 30 16.33 -15.69 28.22
C ALA A 30 17.47 -15.18 29.13
N GLY A 31 17.61 -13.87 29.30
CA GLY A 31 18.70 -13.27 30.07
C GLY A 31 20.10 -13.54 29.50
N MET A 32 20.19 -13.90 28.23
CA MET A 32 21.45 -14.25 27.56
C MET A 32 21.99 -13.03 26.79
N THR A 33 23.31 -12.86 26.87
CA THR A 33 24.05 -11.86 26.11
C THR A 33 24.87 -12.53 25.01
N PHE A 34 24.84 -11.99 23.82
CA PHE A 34 25.57 -12.48 22.67
C PHE A 34 26.56 -11.42 22.19
N GLU A 35 27.72 -11.88 21.77
CA GLU A 35 28.71 -11.05 21.10
C GLU A 35 28.30 -10.77 19.64
N ASN A 36 28.83 -9.70 19.07
CA ASN A 36 28.49 -9.28 17.71
C ASN A 36 28.74 -10.36 16.64
N TRP A 37 29.73 -11.23 16.83
CA TRP A 37 30.01 -12.33 15.90
C TRP A 37 29.01 -13.49 15.97
N GLN A 38 28.30 -13.63 17.10
CA GLN A 38 27.31 -14.70 17.32
C GLN A 38 25.92 -14.35 16.71
N VAL A 39 25.68 -13.08 16.40
CA VAL A 39 24.39 -12.61 15.90
C VAL A 39 24.55 -12.01 14.51
N SER A 40 23.76 -12.48 13.56
CA SER A 40 23.60 -11.85 12.25
C SER A 40 22.35 -10.95 12.28
N HIS A 41 22.55 -9.65 12.20
CA HIS A 41 21.51 -8.65 12.32
C HIS A 41 21.18 -8.04 10.96
N PHE A 42 20.18 -8.59 10.29
CA PHE A 42 19.67 -8.06 9.02
C PHE A 42 18.89 -6.78 9.25
N ARG A 43 19.43 -5.64 8.83
CA ARG A 43 18.79 -4.33 8.99
C ARG A 43 19.03 -3.44 7.80
N ILE A 44 18.05 -2.58 7.51
CA ILE A 44 18.15 -1.55 6.49
C ILE A 44 18.20 -0.20 7.19
N LEU A 45 19.34 0.45 7.11
CA LEU A 45 19.55 1.78 7.67
C LEU A 45 18.92 2.81 6.71
N GLY A 46 18.04 3.65 7.20
CA GLY A 46 17.37 4.66 6.39
C GLY A 46 17.01 5.94 7.14
N ASN A 47 16.94 5.88 8.48
CA ASN A 47 16.57 7.05 9.27
C ASN A 47 17.32 7.04 10.60
N ASP A 48 18.05 8.10 10.88
CA ASP A 48 18.87 8.25 12.09
C ASP A 48 18.07 8.17 13.39
N LYS A 49 16.76 8.49 13.32
CA LYS A 49 15.87 8.38 14.48
C LYS A 49 15.79 6.98 15.07
N TYR A 50 16.00 5.96 14.27
CA TYR A 50 15.86 4.56 14.67
C TYR A 50 17.20 3.82 14.81
N VAL A 51 18.30 4.53 14.73
CA VAL A 51 19.62 3.97 15.04
C VAL A 51 19.66 3.52 16.51
N PRO A 52 20.14 2.32 16.82
CA PRO A 52 20.90 1.36 15.98
C PRO A 52 20.04 0.36 15.19
N TYR A 53 18.73 0.48 15.26
CA TYR A 53 17.80 -0.42 14.55
C TYR A 53 17.55 0.04 13.11
N GLY A 54 17.09 -0.87 12.28
CA GLY A 54 16.71 -0.56 10.91
C GLY A 54 15.31 0.03 10.79
N THR A 55 14.99 0.54 9.61
CA THR A 55 13.65 1.01 9.24
C THR A 55 13.05 0.12 8.17
N SER A 56 11.72 0.05 8.13
CA SER A 56 11.02 -0.65 7.07
C SER A 56 11.19 0.06 5.73
N ILE A 57 11.37 -0.70 4.65
CA ILE A 57 11.34 -0.19 3.27
C ILE A 57 10.00 0.50 2.97
N LEU A 58 8.93 0.06 3.63
CA LEU A 58 7.58 0.58 3.45
C LEU A 58 7.31 1.88 4.22
N GLU A 59 8.23 2.33 5.09
CA GLU A 59 8.00 3.53 5.92
C GLU A 59 7.69 4.79 5.10
N PRO A 60 8.37 5.10 3.98
CA PRO A 60 8.03 6.26 3.15
C PRO A 60 6.62 6.18 2.54
N ALA A 61 6.14 4.97 2.26
CA ALA A 61 4.84 4.73 1.66
C ALA A 61 3.68 4.76 2.66
N ARG A 62 3.96 4.61 3.95
CA ARG A 62 2.97 4.43 5.02
C ARG A 62 1.93 5.55 5.08
N ARG A 63 2.36 6.80 4.94
CA ARG A 63 1.47 7.97 4.97
C ARG A 63 0.57 7.99 3.73
N ILE A 64 1.15 7.76 2.56
CA ILE A 64 0.45 7.79 1.27
C ILE A 64 -0.56 6.64 1.21
N TRP A 65 -0.18 5.45 1.68
CA TRP A 65 -1.07 4.30 1.76
C TRP A 65 -2.32 4.59 2.59
N ARG A 66 -2.17 5.22 3.75
CA ARG A 66 -3.31 5.60 4.59
C ARG A 66 -4.23 6.61 3.90
N GLN A 67 -3.65 7.57 3.19
CA GLN A 67 -4.42 8.57 2.43
C GLN A 67 -5.18 7.92 1.27
N LEU A 68 -4.53 6.99 0.56
CA LEU A 68 -5.13 6.24 -0.55
C LEU A 68 -6.32 5.40 -0.06
N THR A 69 -6.14 4.61 0.99
CA THR A 69 -7.21 3.78 1.55
C THR A 69 -8.41 4.63 1.99
N LEU A 70 -8.15 5.75 2.69
CA LEU A 70 -9.22 6.66 3.10
C LEU A 70 -9.97 7.26 1.90
N MET A 71 -9.25 7.61 0.83
CA MET A 71 -9.85 8.17 -0.39
C MET A 71 -10.68 7.11 -1.12
N GLU A 72 -10.19 5.86 -1.22
CA GLU A 72 -10.93 4.75 -1.82
C GLU A 72 -12.21 4.46 -1.04
N ASP A 73 -12.14 4.41 0.29
CA ASP A 73 -13.31 4.19 1.16
C ASP A 73 -14.34 5.33 1.02
N ALA A 74 -13.85 6.59 1.03
CA ALA A 74 -14.71 7.76 0.84
C ALA A 74 -15.38 7.76 -0.55
N MET A 75 -14.65 7.39 -1.58
CA MET A 75 -15.17 7.27 -2.94
C MET A 75 -16.23 6.16 -3.05
N MET A 76 -16.00 5.03 -2.40
CA MET A 76 -16.95 3.92 -2.36
C MET A 76 -18.24 4.36 -1.64
N ALA A 77 -18.11 4.94 -0.45
CA ALA A 77 -19.25 5.45 0.32
C ALA A 77 -20.04 6.51 -0.47
N TYR A 78 -19.34 7.45 -1.10
CA TYR A 78 -19.98 8.47 -1.94
C TYR A 78 -20.75 7.84 -3.12
N ARG A 79 -20.17 6.84 -3.79
CA ARG A 79 -20.84 6.14 -4.90
C ARG A 79 -22.09 5.42 -4.43
N VAL A 80 -22.03 4.73 -3.30
CA VAL A 80 -23.17 4.01 -2.72
C VAL A 80 -24.30 4.99 -2.36
N ILE A 81 -23.95 6.08 -1.68
CA ILE A 81 -24.96 7.07 -1.22
C ILE A 81 -25.55 7.84 -2.40
N ARG A 82 -24.75 8.22 -3.38
CA ARG A 82 -25.21 9.06 -4.49
C ARG A 82 -25.71 8.29 -5.70
N SER A 83 -25.42 7.00 -5.84
CA SER A 83 -25.92 6.19 -6.95
C SER A 83 -27.40 5.87 -6.82
N SER A 84 -27.94 5.90 -5.60
CA SER A 84 -29.36 5.69 -5.39
C SER A 84 -30.18 6.88 -5.95
N GLU A 85 -31.08 6.59 -6.86
CA GLU A 85 -32.06 7.55 -7.33
C GLU A 85 -32.98 7.95 -6.18
N ARG A 86 -33.13 9.23 -5.95
CA ARG A 86 -34.07 9.77 -4.96
C ARG A 86 -35.36 10.16 -5.66
N ARG A 87 -36.48 9.85 -5.03
CA ARG A 87 -37.78 10.21 -5.55
C ARG A 87 -38.38 11.33 -4.72
N VAL A 88 -38.92 12.32 -5.40
CA VAL A 88 -39.68 13.39 -4.78
C VAL A 88 -41.15 13.17 -5.11
N PHE A 89 -41.90 12.80 -4.09
CA PHE A 89 -43.36 12.64 -4.20
C PHE A 89 -44.01 13.98 -3.88
N LYS A 90 -44.55 14.62 -4.88
CA LYS A 90 -45.43 15.79 -4.72
C LYS A 90 -46.83 15.30 -4.51
N ILE A 91 -47.39 15.54 -3.33
CA ILE A 91 -48.71 15.08 -2.94
C ILE A 91 -49.64 16.28 -2.85
N ASP A 92 -50.67 16.29 -3.69
CA ASP A 92 -51.71 17.32 -3.61
C ASP A 92 -52.54 17.13 -2.35
N VAL A 93 -52.50 18.16 -1.46
CA VAL A 93 -53.30 18.18 -0.23
C VAL A 93 -54.61 18.89 -0.39
N GLY A 94 -54.94 19.41 -1.59
CA GLY A 94 -56.23 20.01 -1.91
C GLY A 94 -56.73 21.04 -0.87
N ALA A 95 -57.94 20.86 -0.39
CA ALA A 95 -58.61 21.75 0.58
C ALA A 95 -58.41 21.37 2.05
N ILE A 96 -57.47 20.46 2.36
CA ILE A 96 -57.19 20.02 3.73
C ILE A 96 -56.68 21.23 4.59
N PRO A 97 -57.20 21.41 5.82
CA PRO A 97 -56.77 22.47 6.68
C PRO A 97 -55.24 22.30 7.02
N PRO A 98 -54.47 23.39 7.17
CA PRO A 98 -53.05 23.34 7.42
C PRO A 98 -52.66 22.49 8.67
N GLN A 99 -53.57 22.41 9.62
CA GLN A 99 -53.35 21.69 10.89
C GLN A 99 -53.39 20.15 10.67
N ASP A 100 -54.13 19.67 9.65
CA ASP A 100 -54.32 18.25 9.36
C ASP A 100 -53.39 17.73 8.27
N VAL A 101 -52.66 18.62 7.60
CA VAL A 101 -51.75 18.26 6.50
C VAL A 101 -50.68 17.29 6.94
N GLU A 102 -50.13 17.51 8.15
CA GLU A 102 -49.05 16.65 8.67
C GLU A 102 -49.53 15.22 8.96
N GLN A 103 -50.72 15.08 9.55
CA GLN A 103 -51.34 13.76 9.78
C GLN A 103 -51.65 13.05 8.49
N TYR A 104 -52.18 13.78 7.51
CA TYR A 104 -52.42 13.24 6.18
C TYR A 104 -51.16 12.73 5.48
N MET A 105 -50.09 13.54 5.54
CA MET A 105 -48.80 13.17 4.98
C MET A 105 -48.22 11.93 5.66
N GLN A 106 -48.28 11.85 6.98
CA GLN A 106 -47.83 10.66 7.72
C GLN A 106 -48.65 9.40 7.30
N LYS A 107 -49.94 9.53 7.12
CA LYS A 107 -50.77 8.44 6.66
C LYS A 107 -50.41 7.97 5.24
N VAL A 108 -50.19 8.90 4.33
CA VAL A 108 -49.76 8.59 2.94
C VAL A 108 -48.36 7.97 2.93
N MET A 109 -47.45 8.51 3.71
CA MET A 109 -46.11 7.96 3.84
C MET A 109 -46.12 6.53 4.37
N SER A 110 -46.96 6.25 5.40
CA SER A 110 -47.09 4.88 5.95
C SER A 110 -47.73 3.90 4.98
N GLN A 111 -48.61 4.34 4.12
CA GLN A 111 -49.19 3.51 3.07
C GLN A 111 -48.22 3.23 1.91
N MET A 112 -47.33 4.21 1.60
CA MET A 112 -46.32 4.07 0.56
C MET A 112 -45.08 3.31 1.02
N LYS A 113 -44.75 3.34 2.31
CA LYS A 113 -43.65 2.55 2.86
C LYS A 113 -43.99 1.06 2.77
N ARG A 114 -43.22 0.34 1.98
CA ARG A 114 -43.31 -1.12 1.96
C ARG A 114 -42.83 -1.66 3.28
N HIS A 115 -43.58 -2.56 3.91
CA HIS A 115 -43.14 -3.26 5.09
C HIS A 115 -41.88 -4.06 4.78
N GLN A 116 -40.89 -3.93 5.65
CA GLN A 116 -39.72 -4.82 5.64
C GLN A 116 -40.23 -6.25 5.83
N ILE A 117 -40.03 -7.10 4.85
CA ILE A 117 -40.32 -8.52 4.98
C ILE A 117 -39.16 -9.11 5.76
N VAL A 118 -39.35 -9.28 7.05
CA VAL A 118 -38.45 -10.07 7.89
C VAL A 118 -38.91 -11.52 7.72
N ASP A 119 -38.03 -12.37 7.23
CA ASP A 119 -38.26 -13.78 7.18
C ASP A 119 -38.48 -14.33 8.60
N ALA A 120 -39.67 -14.82 8.89
CA ALA A 120 -40.07 -15.24 10.24
C ALA A 120 -39.24 -16.43 10.76
N ASP A 121 -38.68 -17.25 9.86
CA ASP A 121 -37.93 -18.46 10.21
C ASP A 121 -36.44 -18.18 10.42
N THR A 122 -35.86 -17.23 9.69
CA THR A 122 -34.41 -16.96 9.75
C THR A 122 -34.05 -15.66 10.45
N GLY A 123 -35.02 -14.78 10.71
CA GLY A 123 -34.79 -13.44 11.29
C GLY A 123 -33.95 -12.51 10.39
N ARG A 124 -33.69 -12.91 9.16
CA ARG A 124 -32.89 -12.10 8.21
C ARG A 124 -33.80 -11.17 7.42
N VAL A 125 -33.36 -9.92 7.32
CA VAL A 125 -33.98 -8.94 6.42
C VAL A 125 -33.59 -9.30 4.98
N ASP A 126 -34.56 -9.58 4.11
CA ASP A 126 -34.28 -9.82 2.69
C ASP A 126 -33.90 -8.49 2.03
N LEU A 127 -32.61 -8.28 1.85
CA LEU A 127 -32.05 -7.08 1.22
C LEU A 127 -32.51 -6.86 -0.23
N ARG A 128 -33.09 -7.89 -0.88
CA ARG A 128 -33.66 -7.76 -2.23
C ARG A 128 -34.94 -6.93 -2.23
N TYR A 129 -35.63 -6.86 -1.09
CA TYR A 129 -36.89 -6.13 -0.93
C TYR A 129 -36.77 -4.86 -0.09
N ASN A 130 -35.59 -4.59 0.45
CA ASN A 130 -35.30 -3.35 1.18
C ASN A 130 -34.35 -2.49 0.35
N PRO A 131 -34.83 -1.80 -0.69
CA PRO A 131 -34.00 -0.80 -1.33
C PRO A 131 -33.73 0.30 -0.29
N MET A 132 -32.48 0.48 0.10
CA MET A 132 -32.01 1.53 1.03
C MET A 132 -32.49 2.93 0.64
N SER A 133 -33.08 3.07 -0.53
CA SER A 133 -33.57 4.33 -1.09
C SER A 133 -34.91 4.82 -0.57
N ILE A 134 -35.70 3.98 0.11
CA ILE A 134 -37.05 4.38 0.54
C ILE A 134 -37.02 5.36 1.73
N ASP A 135 -35.99 5.26 2.58
CA ASP A 135 -35.84 6.18 3.70
C ASP A 135 -35.31 7.56 3.27
N GLU A 136 -34.86 7.70 2.02
CA GLU A 136 -34.33 8.93 1.45
C GLU A 136 -35.31 9.62 0.47
N ASP A 137 -36.51 9.07 0.27
CA ASP A 137 -37.53 9.70 -0.59
C ASP A 137 -38.11 10.94 0.08
N TYR A 138 -38.31 11.98 -0.70
CA TYR A 138 -38.86 13.26 -0.22
C TYR A 138 -40.35 13.33 -0.49
N PHE A 139 -41.14 13.63 0.52
CA PHE A 139 -42.57 13.84 0.41
C PHE A 139 -42.87 15.31 0.62
N ILE A 140 -43.34 15.99 -0.42
CA ILE A 140 -43.61 17.43 -0.42
C ILE A 140 -45.12 17.65 -0.60
N PRO A 141 -45.81 18.26 0.40
CA PRO A 141 -47.19 18.65 0.21
C PRO A 141 -47.28 19.84 -0.75
N VAL A 142 -48.11 19.72 -1.78
CA VAL A 142 -48.34 20.79 -2.77
C VAL A 142 -49.81 21.17 -2.69
N ARG A 143 -50.07 22.50 -2.81
CA ARG A 143 -51.42 23.03 -2.83
C ARG A 143 -51.59 23.88 -4.07
N GLY A 144 -52.66 23.61 -4.84
CA GLY A 144 -52.96 24.36 -6.04
C GLY A 144 -53.17 23.48 -7.26
N GLN A 145 -53.05 24.00 -8.48
CA GLN A 145 -53.30 23.27 -9.74
C GLN A 145 -52.29 22.18 -10.09
N SER A 146 -51.46 21.78 -9.17
CA SER A 146 -50.44 20.74 -9.41
C SER A 146 -51.01 19.36 -9.05
N ALA A 147 -51.17 18.51 -10.03
CA ALA A 147 -51.50 17.10 -9.80
C ALA A 147 -50.38 16.42 -9.01
N THR A 148 -50.74 15.38 -8.25
CA THR A 148 -49.73 14.50 -7.61
C THR A 148 -48.75 14.00 -8.68
N ASP A 149 -47.47 14.34 -8.47
CA ASP A 149 -46.40 14.02 -9.42
C ASP A 149 -45.21 13.35 -8.70
N ILE A 150 -44.54 12.48 -9.42
CA ILE A 150 -43.34 11.79 -8.91
C ILE A 150 -42.16 12.25 -9.75
N ILE A 151 -41.28 13.03 -9.16
CA ILE A 151 -40.06 13.48 -9.82
C ILE A 151 -38.89 12.58 -9.33
N THR A 152 -38.26 11.90 -10.25
CA THR A 152 -37.02 11.18 -9.97
C THR A 152 -35.85 12.14 -10.08
N LEU A 153 -35.18 12.37 -8.96
CA LEU A 153 -33.86 13.00 -8.95
C LEU A 153 -32.85 11.93 -9.34
N ALA A 154 -32.35 12.02 -10.57
CA ALA A 154 -31.32 11.11 -11.05
C ALA A 154 -30.15 11.11 -10.09
N GLY A 155 -29.67 9.94 -9.71
CA GLY A 155 -28.45 9.78 -8.93
C GLY A 155 -27.29 10.52 -9.61
N GLY A 156 -26.47 11.19 -8.83
CA GLY A 156 -25.34 11.92 -9.36
C GLY A 156 -24.41 11.01 -10.15
N LYS A 157 -24.18 11.31 -11.43
CA LYS A 157 -23.11 10.67 -12.18
C LYS A 157 -21.80 11.06 -11.53
N TYR A 158 -21.12 10.08 -10.92
CA TYR A 158 -19.78 10.30 -10.40
C TYR A 158 -18.81 10.40 -11.58
N THR A 159 -18.59 11.60 -12.05
CA THR A 159 -17.55 11.93 -13.04
C THR A 159 -16.28 12.46 -12.36
N GLY A 160 -16.32 12.62 -11.03
CA GLY A 160 -15.23 13.20 -10.24
C GLY A 160 -14.15 12.19 -9.90
N ASP A 161 -13.02 12.59 -10.05
CA ASP A 161 -11.73 12.46 -9.36
C ASP A 161 -11.16 11.06 -9.17
N ILE A 162 -11.32 10.19 -10.17
CA ILE A 162 -10.40 9.06 -10.34
C ILE A 162 -8.97 9.58 -10.52
N ALA A 163 -8.80 10.82 -10.98
CA ALA A 163 -7.51 11.47 -11.12
C ALA A 163 -6.77 11.60 -9.78
N ASP A 164 -7.45 11.98 -8.70
CA ASP A 164 -6.84 12.12 -7.36
C ASP A 164 -6.38 10.75 -6.82
N VAL A 165 -7.18 9.70 -7.02
CA VAL A 165 -6.80 8.33 -6.63
C VAL A 165 -5.60 7.85 -7.44
N LYS A 166 -5.56 8.14 -8.74
CA LYS A 166 -4.42 7.82 -9.60
C LYS A 166 -3.16 8.56 -9.17
N ASP A 167 -3.26 9.85 -8.85
CA ASP A 167 -2.14 10.65 -8.37
C ASP A 167 -1.58 10.14 -7.04
N LEU A 168 -2.45 9.75 -6.08
CA LEU A 168 -2.02 9.13 -4.84
C LEU A 168 -1.36 7.76 -5.08
N LEU A 169 -1.87 7.00 -6.03
CA LEU A 169 -1.30 5.71 -6.42
C LEU A 169 0.09 5.88 -7.05
N ASP A 170 0.27 6.86 -7.92
CA ASP A 170 1.57 7.17 -8.55
C ASP A 170 2.58 7.68 -7.50
N LYS A 171 2.13 8.48 -6.55
CA LYS A 171 2.94 8.86 -5.37
C LYS A 171 3.33 7.66 -4.52
N LEU A 172 2.43 6.69 -4.35
CA LEU A 172 2.71 5.45 -3.62
C LEU A 172 3.82 4.64 -4.30
N PHE A 173 3.73 4.44 -5.62
CA PHE A 173 4.76 3.75 -6.39
C PHE A 173 6.10 4.49 -6.35
N SER A 174 6.07 5.81 -6.43
CA SER A 174 7.26 6.63 -6.32
C SER A 174 7.91 6.52 -4.94
N ALA A 175 7.11 6.48 -3.87
CA ALA A 175 7.61 6.29 -2.50
C ALA A 175 8.22 4.91 -2.27
N LEU A 176 7.66 3.88 -2.91
CA LEU A 176 8.18 2.51 -2.91
C LEU A 176 9.36 2.31 -3.86
N GLN A 177 9.62 3.28 -4.73
CA GLN A 177 10.62 3.21 -5.81
C GLN A 177 10.38 2.04 -6.79
N VAL A 178 9.11 1.62 -6.95
CA VAL A 178 8.70 0.55 -7.86
C VAL A 178 8.07 1.17 -9.11
N PRO A 179 8.57 0.90 -10.31
CA PRO A 179 7.94 1.38 -11.53
C PRO A 179 6.55 0.75 -11.73
N PRO A 180 5.50 1.53 -12.05
CA PRO A 180 4.15 1.01 -12.28
C PRO A 180 4.07 -0.03 -13.39
N SER A 181 4.96 0.06 -14.37
CA SER A 181 5.07 -0.88 -15.51
C SER A 181 5.36 -2.32 -15.07
N TYR A 182 6.02 -2.54 -13.94
CA TYR A 182 6.26 -3.90 -13.42
C TYR A 182 4.99 -4.59 -12.89
N LEU A 183 3.95 -3.81 -12.60
CA LEU A 183 2.67 -4.31 -12.09
C LEU A 183 1.59 -4.40 -13.16
N ALA A 184 1.98 -4.38 -14.45
CA ALA A 184 1.08 -4.36 -15.61
C ALA A 184 0.01 -3.24 -15.55
N ARG A 185 0.29 -2.17 -14.83
CA ARG A 185 -0.52 -0.97 -14.72
C ARG A 185 0.09 0.16 -15.55
N SER A 186 0.00 0.06 -16.86
CA SER A 186 0.20 1.22 -17.72
C SER A 186 -1.04 2.11 -17.59
N THR A 187 -0.92 3.19 -16.85
CA THR A 187 -2.06 4.09 -16.55
C THR A 187 -2.38 5.01 -17.74
N ASP A 188 -1.48 5.13 -18.67
CA ASP A 188 -1.69 5.89 -19.92
C ASP A 188 -1.21 5.05 -21.09
N GLY A 189 -2.07 4.96 -22.12
CA GLY A 189 -1.75 4.35 -23.41
C GLY A 189 -0.71 5.13 -24.23
N GLY A 190 0.16 5.90 -23.58
CA GLY A 190 1.35 6.47 -24.17
C GLY A 190 2.37 5.35 -24.40
N GLU A 191 2.84 5.21 -25.62
CA GLU A 191 4.04 4.46 -25.94
C GLU A 191 5.18 5.00 -25.06
N ASP A 192 5.36 4.38 -23.87
CA ASP A 192 6.55 4.62 -23.08
C ASP A 192 7.72 4.25 -23.97
N ASP A 193 8.45 5.25 -24.41
CA ASP A 193 9.64 5.08 -25.23
C ASP A 193 10.52 4.01 -24.55
N LYS A 194 10.90 2.97 -25.30
CA LYS A 194 11.67 1.83 -24.80
C LYS A 194 12.89 2.27 -23.98
N GLY A 195 13.44 3.44 -24.31
CA GLY A 195 14.53 4.06 -23.57
C GLY A 195 14.14 4.48 -22.15
N THR A 196 12.98 5.09 -21.98
CA THR A 196 12.49 5.53 -20.67
C THR A 196 12.18 4.34 -19.76
N LEU A 197 11.61 3.27 -20.31
CA LEU A 197 11.36 2.02 -19.60
C LEU A 197 12.65 1.36 -19.11
N ALA A 198 13.69 1.34 -19.96
CA ALA A 198 15.00 0.81 -19.59
C ALA A 198 15.63 1.59 -18.43
N ILE A 199 15.57 2.93 -18.44
CA ILE A 199 16.09 3.77 -17.35
C ILE A 199 15.35 3.52 -16.04
N LYS A 200 14.02 3.41 -16.10
CA LYS A 200 13.20 3.07 -14.92
C LYS A 200 13.58 1.70 -14.35
N ALA A 201 13.79 0.71 -15.23
CA ALA A 201 14.21 -0.64 -14.85
C ALA A 201 15.58 -0.67 -14.16
N ILE A 202 16.55 0.12 -14.66
CA ILE A 202 17.89 0.22 -14.06
C ILE A 202 17.85 0.85 -12.67
N ARG A 203 17.07 1.93 -12.50
CA ARG A 203 16.92 2.57 -11.17
C ARG A 203 16.32 1.60 -10.16
N PHE A 204 15.31 0.85 -10.57
CA PHE A 204 14.71 -0.19 -9.74
C PHE A 204 15.72 -1.29 -9.39
N ALA A 205 16.47 -1.79 -10.37
CA ALA A 205 17.52 -2.79 -10.14
C ALA A 205 18.57 -2.31 -9.13
N ARG A 206 19.02 -1.05 -9.22
CA ARG A 206 19.96 -0.47 -8.26
C ARG A 206 19.38 -0.41 -6.84
N THR A 207 18.11 -0.10 -6.70
CA THR A 207 17.43 -0.10 -5.39
C THR A 207 17.42 -1.51 -4.81
N VAL A 208 17.06 -2.53 -5.62
CA VAL A 208 17.08 -3.93 -5.19
C VAL A 208 18.49 -4.39 -4.85
N GLN A 209 19.51 -4.07 -5.66
CA GLN A 209 20.90 -4.40 -5.39
C GLN A 209 21.40 -3.81 -4.07
N ARG A 210 20.98 -2.59 -3.72
CA ARG A 210 21.31 -2.00 -2.42
C ARG A 210 20.76 -2.80 -1.25
N LEU A 211 19.51 -3.31 -1.39
CA LEU A 211 18.90 -4.18 -0.40
C LEU A 211 19.59 -5.56 -0.34
N GLN A 212 19.87 -6.14 -1.51
CA GLN A 212 20.61 -7.39 -1.62
C GLN A 212 21.98 -7.31 -0.93
N ARG A 213 22.70 -6.19 -1.10
CA ARG A 213 24.00 -5.98 -0.45
C ARG A 213 23.91 -6.01 1.07
N SER A 214 22.88 -5.41 1.65
CA SER A 214 22.66 -5.45 3.10
C SER A 214 22.44 -6.89 3.61
N ILE A 215 21.75 -7.72 2.82
CA ILE A 215 21.51 -9.13 3.16
C ILE A 215 22.76 -9.96 2.96
N THR A 216 23.47 -9.81 1.84
CA THR A 216 24.67 -10.60 1.53
C THR A 216 25.77 -10.41 2.54
N THR A 217 25.96 -9.16 3.04
CA THR A 217 26.98 -8.87 4.06
C THR A 217 26.77 -9.70 5.35
N GLU A 218 25.53 -9.82 5.80
CA GLU A 218 25.24 -10.61 7.00
C GLU A 218 25.29 -12.12 6.72
N LEU A 219 24.94 -12.55 5.52
CA LEU A 219 25.08 -13.96 5.11
C LEU A 219 26.56 -14.36 4.96
N GLU A 220 27.42 -13.48 4.45
CA GLU A 220 28.88 -13.71 4.38
C GLU A 220 29.45 -13.92 5.78
N LYS A 221 28.98 -13.16 6.78
CA LYS A 221 29.39 -13.33 8.18
C LYS A 221 29.05 -14.73 8.70
N ILE A 222 27.84 -15.24 8.41
CA ILE A 222 27.45 -16.61 8.75
C ILE A 222 28.37 -17.62 8.05
N GLY A 223 28.66 -17.40 6.78
CA GLY A 223 29.57 -18.25 6.00
C GLY A 223 30.97 -18.30 6.58
N ILE A 224 31.55 -17.15 6.96
CA ILE A 224 32.88 -17.05 7.59
C ILE A 224 32.91 -17.85 8.90
N ILE A 225 31.90 -17.69 9.74
CA ILE A 225 31.81 -18.43 11.01
C ILE A 225 31.72 -19.93 10.78
N HIS A 226 30.93 -20.33 9.78
CA HIS A 226 30.80 -21.75 9.43
C HIS A 226 32.11 -22.34 8.94
N LEU A 227 32.81 -21.65 8.04
CA LEU A 227 34.13 -22.11 7.55
C LEU A 227 35.16 -22.15 8.69
N TYR A 228 35.13 -21.19 9.61
CA TYR A 228 36.00 -21.22 10.78
C TYR A 228 35.77 -22.45 11.67
N THR A 229 34.51 -22.84 11.86
CA THR A 229 34.16 -24.07 12.63
C THR A 229 34.60 -25.36 11.92
N MET A 230 34.67 -25.33 10.59
CA MET A 230 35.20 -26.44 9.79
C MET A 230 36.74 -26.55 9.81
N GLY A 231 37.44 -25.59 10.38
CA GLY A 231 38.88 -25.58 10.52
C GLY A 231 39.66 -24.76 9.51
N TYR A 232 39.00 -24.04 8.61
CA TYR A 232 39.63 -23.09 7.70
C TYR A 232 40.18 -21.90 8.49
N ARG A 233 41.26 -21.30 8.03
CA ARG A 233 41.94 -20.17 8.68
C ARG A 233 42.45 -19.17 7.64
N ASP A 234 42.72 -17.96 8.11
CA ASP A 234 43.38 -16.89 7.37
C ASP A 234 42.70 -16.51 6.05
N THR A 235 43.41 -16.59 4.95
CA THR A 235 42.97 -16.17 3.61
C THR A 235 41.76 -16.99 3.10
N ASP A 236 41.65 -18.24 3.48
CA ASP A 236 40.58 -19.12 3.01
C ASP A 236 39.20 -18.70 3.54
N LEU A 237 39.15 -18.04 4.70
CA LEU A 237 37.92 -17.50 5.28
C LEU A 237 37.32 -16.35 4.49
N VAL A 238 38.13 -15.63 3.73
CA VAL A 238 37.73 -14.40 2.99
C VAL A 238 37.73 -14.65 1.47
N SER A 239 38.13 -15.85 1.03
CA SER A 239 38.27 -16.17 -0.39
C SER A 239 36.95 -16.29 -1.14
N PHE A 240 35.82 -16.53 -0.45
CA PHE A 240 34.49 -16.63 -1.07
C PHE A 240 33.77 -15.29 -1.02
N LYS A 241 32.94 -15.04 -2.02
CA LYS A 241 32.04 -13.90 -2.10
C LYS A 241 30.65 -14.35 -2.45
N LEU A 242 29.67 -13.93 -1.66
CA LEU A 242 28.29 -14.16 -1.96
C LEU A 242 27.76 -13.06 -2.90
N ALA A 243 27.11 -13.45 -3.97
CA ALA A 243 26.42 -12.54 -4.87
C ALA A 243 25.02 -13.05 -5.16
N LEU A 244 24.04 -12.17 -5.10
CA LEU A 244 22.68 -12.45 -5.56
C LEU A 244 22.56 -12.00 -7.01
N ASN A 245 21.74 -12.73 -7.78
CA ASN A 245 21.53 -12.41 -9.19
C ASN A 245 20.93 -11.01 -9.35
N ASN A 246 21.30 -10.37 -10.45
CA ASN A 246 20.74 -9.08 -10.81
C ASN A 246 19.24 -9.24 -11.11
N PRO A 247 18.35 -8.43 -10.50
CA PRO A 247 16.91 -8.55 -10.71
C PRO A 247 16.44 -8.14 -12.11
N SER A 248 17.29 -7.46 -12.90
CA SER A 248 16.94 -6.95 -14.23
C SER A 248 17.92 -7.44 -15.29
N ARG A 249 17.43 -8.22 -16.24
CA ARG A 249 18.19 -8.62 -17.44
C ARG A 249 18.66 -7.42 -18.29
N ILE A 250 17.86 -6.35 -18.30
CA ILE A 250 18.20 -5.12 -19.04
C ILE A 250 19.40 -4.43 -18.41
N ALA A 251 19.45 -4.36 -17.09
CA ALA A 251 20.61 -3.81 -16.38
C ALA A 251 21.86 -4.66 -16.59
N GLU A 252 21.73 -5.98 -16.63
CA GLU A 252 22.81 -6.92 -16.91
C GLU A 252 23.37 -6.78 -18.33
N LEU A 253 22.49 -6.65 -19.32
CA LEU A 253 22.90 -6.40 -20.72
C LEU A 253 23.63 -5.07 -20.85
N GLN A 254 23.18 -4.02 -20.17
CA GLN A 254 23.88 -2.72 -20.20
C GLN A 254 25.23 -2.76 -19.49
N GLU A 255 25.36 -3.50 -18.42
CA GLU A 255 26.66 -3.74 -17.79
C GLU A 255 27.61 -4.46 -18.75
N LEU A 256 27.13 -5.47 -19.45
CA LEU A 256 27.93 -6.20 -20.47
C LEU A 256 28.34 -5.28 -21.63
N GLU A 257 27.43 -4.45 -22.13
CA GLU A 257 27.76 -3.45 -23.18
C GLU A 257 28.78 -2.44 -22.67
N HIS A 258 28.66 -1.99 -21.43
CA HIS A 258 29.61 -1.06 -20.83
C HIS A 258 30.99 -1.70 -20.66
N TRP A 259 31.05 -2.96 -20.21
CA TRP A 259 32.29 -3.71 -20.15
C TRP A 259 32.90 -3.91 -21.53
N LYS A 260 32.10 -4.29 -22.53
CA LYS A 260 32.56 -4.41 -23.92
C LYS A 260 33.20 -3.11 -24.42
N THR A 261 32.51 -1.98 -24.23
CA THR A 261 33.02 -0.65 -24.62
C THR A 261 34.34 -0.32 -23.90
N LYS A 262 34.47 -0.66 -22.61
CA LYS A 262 35.72 -0.47 -21.87
C LYS A 262 36.88 -1.32 -22.44
N PHE A 263 36.60 -2.57 -22.80
CA PHE A 263 37.61 -3.43 -23.42
C PHE A 263 37.99 -2.96 -24.83
N ASP A 264 37.02 -2.50 -25.61
CA ASP A 264 37.27 -1.93 -26.95
C ASP A 264 38.15 -0.66 -26.87
N ILE A 265 37.86 0.22 -25.92
CA ILE A 265 38.66 1.43 -25.63
C ILE A 265 40.08 1.04 -25.15
N ALA A 266 40.20 0.08 -24.26
CA ALA A 266 41.50 -0.38 -23.78
C ALA A 266 42.31 -1.05 -24.88
N GLY A 267 41.66 -1.83 -25.78
CA GLY A 267 42.31 -2.41 -26.94
C GLY A 267 42.82 -1.37 -27.92
N SER A 268 42.02 -0.32 -28.19
CA SER A 268 42.42 0.79 -29.09
C SER A 268 43.49 1.70 -28.50
N ALA A 269 43.70 1.70 -27.19
CA ALA A 269 44.73 2.49 -26.52
C ALA A 269 46.11 1.77 -26.48
N THR A 270 46.16 0.51 -26.85
CA THR A 270 47.38 -0.32 -26.91
C THR A 270 47.96 -0.44 -28.30
N GLU A 271 47.28 0.05 -29.34
CA GLU A 271 47.81 0.31 -30.68
C GLU A 271 48.34 1.73 -30.82
#